data_e6e142c5f39c937e593da224f1e84b01
#
_entry.id   e6e142c5f39c937e593da224f1e84b01
#
_cell.length_a   1.000
_cell.length_b   1.000
_cell.length_c   1.000
_cell.angle_alpha   90.00
_cell.angle_beta   90.00
_cell.angle_gamma   90.00
#
_symmetry.space_group_name_H-M   'P 1'
#
loop_
_entity.id
_entity.type
_entity.pdbx_description
1 polymer ?
#
loop_
_entity_poly.entity_id
_entity_poly.type
_entity_poly.pdbx_seq_one_letter_code
_entity_poly.pdbx_strand_id
1 'polypeptide(L)'
;MRKLGLIIFIILATMLIAGCASTSTVKGTVTYREQVALPEEGVVVIIKVEDISRADAPAVTIGEQIIENPGNQGSIPFEIEYNSNEIDERNTYAMRVRIEVNGELWFTNTSRYEVITRGNPTSDIEVIVDKQGSIR
;
A
#
# COMPACT_ATOMS: atom_id res chain seq x y z
N MET A 1 -16.50 -49.43 -48.36
CA MET A 1 -15.61 -49.48 -47.19
C MET A 1 -15.50 -48.07 -46.58
N ARG A 2 -16.15 -47.87 -45.48
CA ARG A 2 -16.09 -46.58 -44.81
C ARG A 2 -14.97 -46.62 -43.78
N LYS A 3 -13.95 -45.85 -44.03
CA LYS A 3 -12.91 -45.65 -43.05
C LYS A 3 -13.42 -44.65 -42.03
N LEU A 4 -13.75 -45.11 -40.84
CA LEU A 4 -14.01 -44.26 -39.72
C LEU A 4 -12.66 -43.67 -39.29
N GLY A 5 -12.45 -42.42 -39.62
CA GLY A 5 -11.34 -41.66 -39.06
C GLY A 5 -11.63 -41.35 -37.60
N LEU A 6 -10.94 -42.03 -36.74
CA LEU A 6 -10.96 -41.72 -35.31
C LEU A 6 -10.21 -40.40 -35.11
N ILE A 7 -10.93 -39.32 -35.05
CA ILE A 7 -10.36 -38.04 -34.65
C ILE A 7 -10.24 -38.08 -33.13
N ILE A 8 -9.05 -38.46 -32.70
CA ILE A 8 -8.68 -38.28 -31.28
C ILE A 8 -8.51 -36.79 -31.07
N PHE A 9 -9.54 -36.16 -30.55
CA PHE A 9 -9.43 -34.81 -29.99
C PHE A 9 -8.59 -34.93 -28.70
N ILE A 10 -7.29 -34.71 -28.85
CA ILE A 10 -6.44 -34.47 -27.67
C ILE A 10 -6.79 -33.07 -27.20
N ILE A 11 -7.72 -33.00 -26.29
CA ILE A 11 -7.93 -31.79 -25.47
C ILE A 11 -6.70 -31.69 -24.59
N LEU A 12 -5.73 -30.95 -25.06
CA LEU A 12 -4.62 -30.51 -24.25
C LEU A 12 -5.21 -29.52 -23.24
N ALA A 13 -5.66 -30.05 -22.11
CA ALA A 13 -6.01 -29.22 -20.98
C ALA A 13 -4.71 -28.53 -20.51
N THR A 14 -4.47 -27.35 -21.03
CA THR A 14 -3.51 -26.45 -20.45
C THR A 14 -4.04 -26.07 -19.07
N MET A 15 -3.58 -26.83 -18.10
CA MET A 15 -3.78 -26.50 -16.71
C MET A 15 -3.04 -25.21 -16.47
N LEU A 16 -3.73 -24.08 -16.59
CA LEU A 16 -3.24 -22.81 -16.07
C LEU A 16 -3.09 -23.02 -14.57
N ILE A 17 -1.87 -23.31 -14.14
CA ILE A 17 -1.51 -23.18 -12.75
C ILE A 17 -1.48 -21.67 -12.52
N ALA A 18 -2.64 -21.11 -12.18
CA ALA A 18 -2.71 -19.79 -11.57
C ALA A 18 -1.94 -19.93 -10.27
N GLY A 19 -0.67 -19.54 -10.28
CA GLY A 19 0.10 -19.42 -9.05
C GLY A 19 -0.73 -18.57 -8.10
N CYS A 20 -1.14 -19.13 -6.96
CA CYS A 20 -1.78 -18.38 -5.90
C CYS A 20 -0.74 -17.41 -5.33
N ALA A 21 -0.57 -16.25 -6.00
CA ALA A 21 0.02 -15.11 -5.34
C ALA A 21 -0.98 -14.71 -4.25
N SER A 22 -0.61 -14.97 -2.98
CA SER A 22 -1.42 -14.56 -1.83
C SER A 22 -1.29 -13.06 -1.67
N THR A 23 -2.13 -12.33 -2.41
CA THR A 23 -2.20 -10.88 -2.32
C THR A 23 -3.22 -10.50 -1.25
N SER A 24 -2.79 -9.70 -0.31
CA SER A 24 -3.65 -9.07 0.70
C SER A 24 -3.56 -7.56 0.58
N THR A 25 -4.46 -6.84 1.21
CA THR A 25 -4.51 -5.38 1.13
C THR A 25 -4.57 -4.74 2.50
N VAL A 26 -3.92 -3.57 2.62
CA VAL A 26 -4.10 -2.62 3.71
C VAL A 26 -4.81 -1.41 3.14
N LYS A 27 -5.91 -1.00 3.73
CA LYS A 27 -6.70 0.14 3.25
C LYS A 27 -7.20 1.04 4.36
N GLY A 28 -7.38 2.28 4.01
CA GLY A 28 -7.84 3.30 4.92
C GLY A 28 -7.83 4.69 4.30
N THR A 29 -7.62 5.68 5.11
CA THR A 29 -7.56 7.08 4.68
C THR A 29 -6.38 7.79 5.33
N VAL A 30 -5.82 8.74 4.60
CA VAL A 30 -4.85 9.70 5.11
C VAL A 30 -5.60 11.00 5.40
N THR A 31 -5.52 11.48 6.62
CA THR A 31 -6.14 12.72 7.05
C THR A 31 -5.07 13.69 7.53
N TYR A 32 -5.06 14.91 7.01
CA TYR A 32 -4.17 15.94 7.50
C TYR A 32 -4.90 16.87 8.48
N ARG A 33 -4.25 17.09 9.61
CA ARG A 33 -4.87 17.73 10.77
C ARG A 33 -5.04 19.24 10.61
N GLU A 34 -4.17 19.84 9.84
CA GLU A 34 -4.21 21.26 9.57
C GLU A 34 -5.03 21.57 8.32
N GLN A 35 -5.88 22.57 8.40
CA GLN A 35 -6.69 23.03 7.27
C GLN A 35 -5.84 23.84 6.29
N VAL A 36 -4.93 23.14 5.63
CA VAL A 36 -4.13 23.70 4.56
C VAL A 36 -4.64 23.07 3.28
N ALA A 37 -5.05 23.92 2.34
CA ALA A 37 -5.43 23.47 1.02
C ALA A 37 -4.20 22.92 0.28
N LEU A 38 -4.27 21.68 -0.17
CA LEU A 38 -3.25 21.15 -1.07
C LEU A 38 -3.38 21.81 -2.43
N PRO A 39 -2.26 22.15 -3.09
CA PRO A 39 -2.30 22.65 -4.47
C PRO A 39 -2.98 21.63 -5.41
N GLU A 40 -3.48 22.12 -6.53
CA GLU A 40 -4.08 21.25 -7.55
C GLU A 40 -3.03 20.41 -8.30
N GLU A 41 -1.80 20.91 -8.37
CA GLU A 41 -0.70 20.25 -9.07
C GLU A 41 0.56 20.19 -8.20
N GLY A 42 1.45 19.27 -8.55
CA GLY A 42 2.73 19.10 -7.88
C GLY A 42 2.65 18.36 -6.55
N VAL A 43 1.50 17.79 -6.21
CA VAL A 43 1.30 17.03 -4.98
C VAL A 43 1.52 15.55 -5.21
N VAL A 44 2.36 14.94 -4.40
CA VAL A 44 2.61 13.49 -4.41
C VAL A 44 2.39 12.96 -3.00
N VAL A 45 1.47 12.01 -2.88
CA VAL A 45 1.21 11.29 -1.64
C VAL A 45 1.86 9.92 -1.74
N ILE A 46 2.81 9.63 -0.87
CA ILE A 46 3.54 8.37 -0.83
C ILE A 46 3.11 7.63 0.43
N ILE A 47 2.50 6.48 0.25
CA ILE A 47 1.98 5.67 1.35
C ILE A 47 2.66 4.31 1.30
N LYS A 48 3.35 3.94 2.37
CA LYS A 48 4.10 2.69 2.48
C LYS A 48 3.65 1.87 3.66
N VAL A 49 3.69 0.57 3.49
CA VAL A 49 3.71 -0.39 4.59
C VAL A 49 5.14 -0.89 4.73
N GLU A 50 5.71 -0.71 5.90
CA GLU A 50 7.12 -1.01 6.16
C GLU A 50 7.26 -2.05 7.28
N ASP A 51 8.19 -2.98 7.11
CA ASP A 51 8.68 -3.83 8.18
C ASP A 51 9.69 -3.02 9.01
N ILE A 52 9.34 -2.77 10.26
CA ILE A 52 10.15 -1.97 11.20
C ILE A 52 10.72 -2.81 12.34
N SER A 53 10.83 -4.12 12.14
CA SER A 53 11.20 -5.06 13.20
C SER A 53 12.64 -4.92 13.67
N ARG A 54 13.52 -4.38 12.84
CA ARG A 54 14.93 -4.19 13.15
C ARG A 54 15.22 -2.73 13.51
N ALA A 55 15.58 -2.50 14.76
CA ALA A 55 15.86 -1.14 15.25
C ALA A 55 17.15 -0.53 14.67
N ASP A 56 18.08 -1.35 14.24
CA ASP A 56 19.42 -0.96 13.76
C ASP A 56 19.59 -1.07 12.24
N ALA A 57 18.52 -1.32 11.53
CA ALA A 57 18.49 -1.44 10.07
C ALA A 57 17.39 -0.56 9.47
N PRO A 58 17.53 -0.12 8.22
CA PRO A 58 16.47 0.58 7.50
C PRO A 58 15.21 -0.26 7.44
N ALA A 59 14.06 0.39 7.52
CA ALA A 59 12.77 -0.25 7.32
C ALA A 59 12.67 -0.82 5.89
N VAL A 60 12.05 -1.99 5.76
CA VAL A 60 11.83 -2.64 4.47
C VAL A 60 10.41 -2.39 4.00
N THR A 61 10.24 -1.77 2.85
CA THR A 61 8.93 -1.55 2.25
C THR A 61 8.36 -2.85 1.70
N ILE A 62 7.18 -3.25 2.16
CA ILE A 62 6.47 -4.43 1.68
C ILE A 62 5.30 -4.11 0.75
N GLY A 63 4.84 -2.87 0.74
CA GLY A 63 3.80 -2.38 -0.14
C GLY A 63 3.83 -0.86 -0.22
N GLU A 64 3.41 -0.32 -1.35
CA GLU A 64 3.45 1.12 -1.60
C GLU A 64 2.31 1.54 -2.53
N GLN A 65 1.75 2.69 -2.25
CA GLN A 65 0.87 3.40 -3.18
C GLN A 65 1.34 4.84 -3.33
N ILE A 66 1.41 5.30 -4.55
CA ILE A 66 1.70 6.69 -4.88
C ILE A 66 0.47 7.31 -5.52
N ILE A 67 0.00 8.41 -4.95
CA ILE A 67 -1.17 9.16 -5.45
C ILE A 67 -0.69 10.55 -5.84
N GLU A 68 -0.88 10.88 -7.10
CA GLU A 68 -0.54 12.21 -7.62
C GLU A 68 -1.78 13.10 -7.63
N ASN A 69 -1.61 14.33 -7.20
CA ASN A 69 -2.64 15.37 -7.26
C ASN A 69 -4.02 14.92 -6.74
N PRO A 70 -4.13 14.51 -5.48
CA PRO A 70 -5.38 13.96 -4.93
C PRO A 70 -6.52 14.98 -4.82
N GLY A 71 -6.23 16.24 -5.04
CA GLY A 71 -7.18 17.30 -4.80
C GLY A 71 -7.31 17.69 -3.33
N ASN A 72 -8.14 18.68 -3.06
CA ASN A 72 -8.35 19.19 -1.71
C ASN A 72 -9.55 18.51 -1.04
N GLN A 73 -9.38 17.25 -0.67
CA GLN A 73 -10.48 16.43 -0.11
C GLN A 73 -10.49 16.38 1.41
N GLY A 74 -9.41 16.81 2.09
CA GLY A 74 -9.25 16.68 3.52
C GLY A 74 -8.96 15.26 4.01
N SER A 75 -9.34 14.28 3.22
CA SER A 75 -9.13 12.85 3.48
C SER A 75 -8.85 12.16 2.16
N ILE A 76 -7.76 11.41 2.11
CA ILE A 76 -7.28 10.75 0.90
C ILE A 76 -7.36 9.24 1.11
N PRO A 77 -8.25 8.52 0.39
CA PRO A 77 -8.36 7.07 0.52
C PRO A 77 -7.14 6.39 -0.10
N PHE A 78 -6.72 5.29 0.52
CA PHE A 78 -5.65 4.45 0.01
C PHE A 78 -5.98 2.98 0.10
N GLU A 79 -5.34 2.22 -0.78
CA GLU A 79 -5.37 0.76 -0.79
C GLU A 79 -3.99 0.25 -1.25
N ILE A 80 -3.32 -0.53 -0.39
CA ILE A 80 -1.98 -1.02 -0.65
C ILE A 80 -2.00 -2.54 -0.68
N GLU A 81 -1.58 -3.11 -1.79
CA GLU A 81 -1.39 -4.55 -1.93
C GLU A 81 -0.02 -4.97 -1.39
N TYR A 82 0.00 -6.12 -0.73
CA TYR A 82 1.23 -6.75 -0.28
C TYR A 82 1.14 -8.27 -0.42
N ASN A 83 2.29 -8.94 -0.48
CA ASN A 83 2.36 -10.39 -0.53
C ASN A 83 2.25 -10.96 0.88
N SER A 84 1.12 -11.63 1.18
CA SER A 84 0.89 -12.22 2.50
C SER A 84 1.85 -13.35 2.83
N ASN A 85 2.47 -14.00 1.82
CA ASN A 85 3.49 -15.02 2.05
C ASN A 85 4.81 -14.45 2.60
N GLU A 86 5.04 -13.17 2.43
CA GLU A 86 6.23 -12.47 2.95
C GLU A 86 6.04 -11.96 4.39
N ILE A 87 4.84 -12.10 4.94
CA ILE A 87 4.54 -11.65 6.30
C ILE A 87 5.04 -12.67 7.31
N ASP A 88 5.83 -12.21 8.26
CA ASP A 88 6.21 -12.96 9.46
C ASP A 88 5.40 -12.42 10.63
N GLU A 89 4.62 -13.28 11.28
CA GLU A 89 3.76 -12.87 12.39
C GLU A 89 4.53 -12.33 13.61
N ARG A 90 5.82 -12.63 13.68
CA ARG A 90 6.72 -12.11 14.73
C ARG A 90 7.19 -10.70 14.44
N ASN A 91 7.08 -10.26 13.20
CA ASN A 91 7.54 -8.95 12.76
C ASN A 91 6.47 -7.88 13.01
N THR A 92 6.94 -6.65 13.07
CA THR A 92 6.11 -5.46 13.24
C THR A 92 6.07 -4.67 11.94
N TYR A 93 4.86 -4.40 11.46
CA TYR A 93 4.63 -3.62 10.25
C TYR A 93 3.91 -2.33 10.61
N ALA A 94 4.29 -1.25 9.97
CA ALA A 94 3.70 0.06 10.24
C ALA A 94 3.55 0.89 8.96
N MET A 95 2.63 1.83 9.01
CA MET A 95 2.38 2.77 7.92
C MET A 95 3.37 3.94 7.97
N ARG A 96 3.83 4.32 6.78
CA ARG A 96 4.59 5.55 6.55
C ARG A 96 3.89 6.36 5.47
N VAL A 97 3.52 7.57 5.79
CA VAL A 97 2.88 8.49 4.84
C VAL A 97 3.70 9.76 4.71
N ARG A 98 3.90 10.19 3.48
CA ARG A 98 4.54 11.45 3.14
C ARG A 98 3.69 12.16 2.10
N ILE A 99 3.44 13.43 2.31
CA ILE A 99 2.84 14.31 1.31
C ILE A 99 3.89 15.34 0.92
N GLU A 100 4.29 15.29 -0.34
CA GLU A 100 5.28 16.19 -0.91
C GLU A 100 4.60 17.15 -1.89
N VAL A 101 5.01 18.39 -1.87
CA VAL A 101 4.55 19.43 -2.81
C VAL A 101 5.76 20.00 -3.51
N ASN A 102 5.81 19.86 -4.82
CA ASN A 102 6.95 20.25 -5.66
C ASN A 102 8.29 19.71 -5.13
N GLY A 103 8.29 18.47 -4.66
CA GLY A 103 9.46 17.78 -4.11
C GLY A 103 9.78 18.13 -2.66
N GLU A 104 9.04 19.02 -2.03
CA GLU A 104 9.23 19.40 -0.63
C GLU A 104 8.25 18.67 0.28
N LEU A 105 8.75 18.10 1.37
CA LEU A 105 7.92 17.41 2.36
C LEU A 105 7.03 18.41 3.12
N TRP A 106 5.72 18.28 2.96
CA TRP A 106 4.74 19.09 3.69
C TRP A 106 4.13 18.37 4.88
N PHE A 107 3.80 17.08 4.75
CA PHE A 107 3.18 16.31 5.81
C PHE A 107 3.80 14.93 5.94
N THR A 108 3.85 14.42 7.16
CA THR A 108 4.17 13.02 7.46
C THR A 108 3.50 12.59 8.76
N ASN A 109 3.34 11.29 8.94
CA ASN A 109 2.84 10.79 10.23
C ASN A 109 3.96 10.81 11.28
N THR A 110 3.63 11.32 12.46
CA THR A 110 4.54 11.35 13.61
C THR A 110 4.22 10.23 14.60
N SER A 111 3.00 9.70 14.54
CA SER A 111 2.58 8.53 15.30
C SER A 111 2.80 7.25 14.52
N ARG A 112 3.06 6.17 15.25
CA ARG A 112 3.18 4.84 14.67
C ARG A 112 1.80 4.23 14.47
N TYR A 113 1.51 3.78 13.26
CA TYR A 113 0.30 3.05 12.92
C TYR A 113 0.68 1.62 12.56
N GLU A 114 0.64 0.73 13.54
CA GLU A 114 0.94 -0.68 13.33
C GLU A 114 -0.23 -1.38 12.61
N VAL A 115 0.11 -2.25 11.68
CA VAL A 115 -0.85 -2.95 10.82
C VAL A 115 -0.49 -4.44 10.69
N ILE A 116 -1.42 -5.24 10.22
CA ILE A 116 -1.27 -6.62 9.78
C ILE A 116 -1.07 -7.63 10.91
N THR A 117 0.00 -7.53 11.68
CA THR A 117 0.37 -8.52 12.69
C THR A 117 -0.06 -8.13 14.09
N ARG A 118 -0.07 -9.11 14.99
CA ARG A 118 -0.37 -8.92 16.43
C ARG A 118 -1.76 -8.34 16.71
N GLY A 119 -2.75 -8.70 15.88
CA GLY A 119 -4.11 -8.19 16.04
C GLY A 119 -4.33 -6.77 15.51
N ASN A 120 -3.33 -6.19 14.87
CA ASN A 120 -3.46 -4.87 14.27
C ASN A 120 -4.31 -4.90 12.99
N PRO A 121 -5.03 -3.80 12.70
CA PRO A 121 -5.97 -3.78 11.58
C PRO A 121 -5.30 -3.80 10.21
N THR A 122 -6.06 -4.21 9.21
CA THR A 122 -5.72 -4.11 7.78
C THR A 122 -6.71 -3.28 6.99
N SER A 123 -7.78 -2.82 7.64
CA SER A 123 -8.83 -2.00 7.03
C SER A 123 -9.31 -0.93 8.00
N ASP A 124 -10.01 0.05 7.47
CA ASP A 124 -10.54 1.18 8.24
C ASP A 124 -9.47 1.93 9.05
N ILE A 125 -8.28 1.99 8.47
CA ILE A 125 -7.14 2.66 9.10
C ILE A 125 -7.21 4.15 8.77
N GLU A 126 -7.16 4.99 9.78
CA GLU A 126 -7.03 6.42 9.61
C GLU A 126 -5.61 6.85 10.02
N VAL A 127 -4.82 7.25 9.05
CA VAL A 127 -3.47 7.76 9.28
C VAL A 127 -3.51 9.29 9.31
N ILE A 128 -3.26 9.84 10.46
CA ILE A 128 -3.20 11.30 10.62
C ILE A 128 -1.77 11.75 10.36
N VAL A 129 -1.63 12.71 9.48
CA VAL A 129 -0.35 13.32 9.15
C VAL A 129 -0.31 14.77 9.66
N ASP A 130 0.85 15.16 10.14
CA ASP A 130 1.12 16.48 10.68
C ASP A 130 2.04 17.24 9.75
N LYS A 131 1.83 18.54 9.68
CA LYS A 131 2.65 19.43 8.86
C LYS A 131 4.09 19.42 9.34
N GLN A 132 4.98 19.24 8.39
CA GLN A 132 6.42 19.28 8.62
C GLN A 132 7.01 20.59 8.10
N GLY A 133 8.00 21.05 8.75
CA GLY A 133 8.82 22.13 8.37
C GLY A 133 8.37 23.45 8.79
N SER A 134 9.13 23.94 8.36
CA SER A 134 9.80 25.12 8.32
C SER A 134 8.86 26.26 8.44
N ILE A 135 8.97 26.44 9.23
CA ILE A 135 9.12 27.70 9.80
C ILE A 135 10.11 28.60 9.10
N ARG A 136 9.48 29.31 8.24
CA ARG A 136 9.93 30.70 7.95
C ARG A 136 8.96 31.34 7.02
#